data_b6e6937de1c43d4b6f54937dbbc2788e
#
_entry.id   b6e6937de1c43d4b6f54937dbbc2788e
#
_cell.length_a   1.000
_cell.length_b   1.000
_cell.length_c   1.000
_cell.angle_alpha   90.00
_cell.angle_beta   90.00
_cell.angle_gamma   90.00
#
_symmetry.space_group_name_H-M   'P 1'
#
loop_
_entity.id
_entity.type
_entity.pdbx_description
1 polymer ?
#
loop_
_entity_poly.entity_id
_entity_poly.type
_entity_poly.pdbx_seq_one_letter_code
_entity_poly.pdbx_strand_id
1 'polypeptide(L)'
;MARNKQALRRTEQATADGYENFIARVGMQTPNQHSASTYRANFTSRNRMLVEWSYRSSWIIGEAVDAIPDDMTRKGIRITSEIDAKDRGILESQLDELQIWDALNDVLKWSRLYGGAVGFIMIEGQAPMTPLRPETIGKGKFKGILPLDRWMIDPVLTRRIKDMGPDLGKPEFYDVVTTATGIPAWRIHHSRLIRFDGVTLPFQQKMTENEWGMSVVERIWDRLTAFDSATVGAAQLVYKAHLRTYSVEKLRELIALGGPAYEALLKNIDLIRRFQSNEGMTLMDSRDKFETHQYSFSGLDDILSQFAEQISGAVGIPLVRLFGQSPKGFSTGDADLANYYDRVSSLQERRLRLPVRRILDIMHRSELGKPLPDDFTFEFNPLWQMSDVDRSTVALNTTNAISTALGDGLMTLKAAMTDLRENSDVTGIGASITDEDIENAEDEAPPGIGEPDDEPQEPSGGNPVSNQSTQDSAGGRGHRKWSLRWFK
;
A
#
# COMPACT_ATOMS: atom_id res chain seq x y z
N MET A 1 -52.03 -39.53 -0.26
CA MET A 1 -51.59 -38.98 -1.56
C MET A 1 -50.33 -38.11 -1.48
N ALA A 2 -50.01 -37.43 -0.38
CA ALA A 2 -48.79 -36.56 -0.26
C ALA A 2 -47.46 -37.34 -0.20
N ARG A 3 -47.45 -38.54 0.41
CA ARG A 3 -46.24 -39.38 0.56
C ARG A 3 -45.75 -39.97 -0.78
N ASN A 4 -46.65 -40.24 -1.73
CA ASN A 4 -46.27 -40.74 -3.05
C ASN A 4 -45.67 -39.63 -3.95
N LYS A 5 -46.09 -38.37 -3.79
CA LYS A 5 -45.53 -37.26 -4.57
C LYS A 5 -44.09 -36.88 -4.15
N GLN A 6 -43.76 -37.10 -2.86
CA GLN A 6 -42.41 -36.89 -2.37
C GLN A 6 -41.45 -38.03 -2.77
N ALA A 7 -41.93 -39.27 -2.85
CA ALA A 7 -41.14 -40.40 -3.35
C ALA A 7 -40.88 -40.29 -4.86
N LEU A 8 -41.89 -39.85 -5.64
CA LEU A 8 -41.74 -39.60 -7.07
C LEU A 8 -40.78 -38.45 -7.37
N ARG A 9 -40.84 -37.33 -6.60
CA ARG A 9 -39.86 -36.24 -6.73
C ARG A 9 -38.44 -36.63 -6.33
N ARG A 10 -38.27 -37.54 -5.34
CA ARG A 10 -36.95 -38.07 -4.98
C ARG A 10 -36.40 -39.02 -6.04
N THR A 11 -37.25 -39.82 -6.70
CA THR A 11 -36.83 -40.71 -7.80
C THR A 11 -36.53 -39.90 -9.07
N GLU A 12 -37.29 -38.86 -9.38
CA GLU A 12 -36.97 -37.97 -10.49
C GLU A 12 -35.68 -37.18 -10.28
N GLN A 13 -35.40 -36.72 -9.05
CA GLN A 13 -34.12 -36.09 -8.71
C GLN A 13 -32.95 -37.08 -8.75
N ALA A 14 -33.17 -38.32 -8.29
CA ALA A 14 -32.14 -39.36 -8.33
C ALA A 14 -31.87 -39.86 -9.76
N THR A 15 -32.89 -39.87 -10.64
CA THR A 15 -32.71 -40.22 -12.06
C THR A 15 -32.15 -39.07 -12.87
N ALA A 16 -32.47 -37.83 -12.56
CA ALA A 16 -31.83 -36.66 -13.19
C ALA A 16 -30.33 -36.55 -12.82
N ASP A 17 -29.98 -36.78 -11.53
CA ASP A 17 -28.57 -36.84 -11.08
C ASP A 17 -27.83 -38.07 -11.67
N GLY A 18 -28.52 -39.17 -11.96
CA GLY A 18 -27.91 -40.37 -12.56
C GLY A 18 -27.70 -40.28 -14.05
N TYR A 19 -28.40 -39.37 -14.75
CA TYR A 19 -28.28 -39.15 -16.19
C TYR A 19 -27.47 -37.93 -16.55
N GLU A 20 -27.04 -37.17 -15.57
CA GLU A 20 -25.92 -36.25 -15.75
C GLU A 20 -24.69 -37.08 -16.05
N ASN A 21 -24.59 -37.33 -17.28
CA ASN A 21 -23.67 -38.06 -18.08
C ASN A 21 -22.30 -38.27 -17.40
N PHE A 22 -21.93 -39.54 -17.17
CA PHE A 22 -20.60 -39.95 -16.74
C PHE A 22 -19.46 -39.22 -17.51
N ILE A 23 -19.69 -38.88 -18.79
CA ILE A 23 -18.79 -38.09 -19.63
C ILE A 23 -18.72 -36.60 -19.17
N ALA A 24 -19.82 -36.05 -18.68
CA ALA A 24 -19.84 -34.71 -18.09
C ALA A 24 -19.16 -34.66 -16.70
N ARG A 25 -19.17 -35.78 -15.96
CA ARG A 25 -18.49 -35.91 -14.66
C ARG A 25 -16.96 -36.03 -14.79
N VAL A 26 -16.43 -36.53 -15.89
CA VAL A 26 -14.99 -36.68 -16.12
C VAL A 26 -14.30 -35.33 -16.30
N GLY A 27 -15.04 -34.23 -16.51
CA GLY A 27 -14.50 -32.87 -16.55
C GLY A 27 -15.20 -31.86 -15.65
N MET A 28 -16.24 -32.25 -14.88
CA MET A 28 -17.16 -31.32 -14.23
C MET A 28 -17.30 -31.44 -12.71
N GLN A 29 -16.32 -31.99 -12.02
CA GLN A 29 -16.32 -31.86 -10.53
C GLN A 29 -15.75 -30.52 -10.05
N THR A 30 -15.28 -29.67 -10.96
CA THR A 30 -14.96 -28.28 -10.67
C THR A 30 -16.11 -27.40 -11.14
N PRO A 31 -16.50 -26.36 -10.39
CA PRO A 31 -17.47 -25.39 -10.88
C PRO A 31 -17.01 -24.88 -12.24
N ASN A 32 -17.85 -25.09 -13.25
CA ASN A 32 -17.61 -24.65 -14.62
C ASN A 32 -17.22 -23.16 -14.61
N GLN A 33 -16.41 -22.74 -15.57
CA GLN A 33 -15.99 -21.33 -15.76
C GLN A 33 -17.18 -20.34 -15.66
N HIS A 34 -18.38 -20.74 -16.04
CA HIS A 34 -19.61 -19.98 -15.87
C HIS A 34 -19.99 -19.73 -14.40
N SER A 35 -19.68 -20.63 -13.49
CA SER A 35 -19.96 -20.43 -12.06
C SER A 35 -18.86 -19.60 -11.37
N ALA A 36 -17.67 -19.54 -11.96
CA ALA A 36 -16.59 -18.67 -11.46
C ALA A 36 -16.85 -17.18 -11.73
N SER A 37 -17.71 -16.84 -12.70
CA SER A 37 -18.12 -15.46 -12.99
C SER A 37 -19.39 -15.03 -12.27
N THR A 38 -20.01 -15.87 -11.45
CA THR A 38 -21.10 -15.43 -10.56
C THR A 38 -20.49 -14.78 -9.33
N TYR A 39 -20.65 -13.48 -9.22
CA TYR A 39 -20.22 -12.67 -8.06
C TYR A 39 -21.01 -13.05 -6.81
N ARG A 40 -20.64 -14.16 -6.17
CA ARG A 40 -21.27 -14.64 -4.93
C ARG A 40 -20.73 -13.83 -3.75
N ALA A 41 -21.60 -13.43 -2.85
CA ALA A 41 -21.18 -12.86 -1.58
C ALA A 41 -20.43 -13.93 -0.77
N ASN A 42 -19.14 -13.68 -0.55
CA ASN A 42 -18.28 -14.54 0.25
C ASN A 42 -17.99 -13.82 1.58
N PHE A 43 -18.87 -13.92 2.56
CA PHE A 43 -18.78 -13.19 3.82
C PHE A 43 -17.56 -13.57 4.69
N THR A 44 -16.38 -13.59 4.08
CA THR A 44 -15.10 -13.91 4.74
C THR A 44 -14.84 -12.97 5.92
N SER A 45 -15.21 -11.69 5.81
CA SER A 45 -15.07 -10.69 6.87
C SER A 45 -15.76 -11.06 8.18
N ARG A 46 -16.77 -11.94 8.14
CA ARG A 46 -17.50 -12.43 9.32
C ARG A 46 -16.82 -13.59 10.02
N ASN A 47 -15.87 -14.25 9.37
CA ASN A 47 -15.12 -15.34 9.95
C ASN A 47 -13.80 -14.83 10.51
N ARG A 48 -13.85 -14.37 11.77
CA ARG A 48 -12.68 -13.83 12.49
C ARG A 48 -11.48 -14.78 12.40
N MET A 49 -11.66 -16.05 12.75
CA MET A 49 -10.58 -17.03 12.79
C MET A 49 -9.94 -17.23 11.41
N LEU A 50 -10.75 -17.30 10.35
CA LEU A 50 -10.23 -17.45 8.99
C LEU A 50 -9.39 -16.24 8.57
N VAL A 51 -9.87 -15.03 8.86
CA VAL A 51 -9.18 -13.78 8.56
C VAL A 51 -7.86 -13.68 9.34
N GLU A 52 -7.87 -14.00 10.64
CA GLU A 52 -6.66 -13.99 11.49
C GLU A 52 -5.64 -15.03 11.02
N TRP A 53 -6.07 -16.24 10.71
CA TRP A 53 -5.17 -17.29 10.23
C TRP A 53 -4.61 -16.97 8.85
N SER A 54 -5.41 -16.41 7.97
CA SER A 54 -4.94 -15.99 6.66
C SER A 54 -3.90 -14.87 6.76
N TYR A 55 -4.10 -13.89 7.64
CA TYR A 55 -3.14 -12.84 7.93
C TYR A 55 -1.83 -13.39 8.50
N ARG A 56 -1.92 -14.37 9.40
CA ARG A 56 -0.74 -15.00 10.01
C ARG A 56 0.04 -15.89 9.04
N SER A 57 -0.63 -16.57 8.11
CA SER A 57 -0.01 -17.58 7.26
C SER A 57 0.39 -17.08 5.88
N SER A 58 -0.27 -16.05 5.35
CA SER A 58 -0.01 -15.50 4.02
C SER A 58 0.67 -14.14 4.11
N TRP A 59 1.92 -14.07 3.67
CA TRP A 59 2.66 -12.82 3.59
C TRP A 59 2.00 -11.79 2.65
N ILE A 60 1.33 -12.26 1.58
CA ILE A 60 0.60 -11.38 0.64
C ILE A 60 -0.56 -10.69 1.36
N ILE A 61 -1.28 -11.41 2.23
CA ILE A 61 -2.34 -10.81 3.04
C ILE A 61 -1.74 -9.82 4.04
N GLY A 62 -0.62 -10.16 4.67
CA GLY A 62 0.11 -9.25 5.55
C GLY A 62 0.40 -7.92 4.84
N GLU A 63 1.09 -7.96 3.70
CA GLU A 63 1.38 -6.76 2.91
C GLU A 63 0.12 -6.04 2.41
N ALA A 64 -0.90 -6.76 1.99
CA ALA A 64 -2.16 -6.16 1.56
C ALA A 64 -2.88 -5.39 2.67
N VAL A 65 -2.71 -5.81 3.93
CA VAL A 65 -3.27 -5.14 5.11
C VAL A 65 -2.37 -4.00 5.56
N ASP A 66 -1.07 -4.24 5.67
CA ASP A 66 -0.12 -3.38 6.39
C ASP A 66 0.46 -2.24 5.55
N ALA A 67 0.72 -2.47 4.25
CA ALA A 67 1.48 -1.53 3.43
C ALA A 67 0.89 -0.11 3.39
N ILE A 68 -0.42 0.04 3.18
CA ILE A 68 -1.05 1.36 3.12
C ILE A 68 -1.05 2.06 4.50
N PRO A 69 -1.44 1.41 5.62
CA PRO A 69 -1.31 2.00 6.96
C PRO A 69 0.11 2.42 7.30
N ASP A 70 1.09 1.55 7.05
CA ASP A 70 2.51 1.85 7.32
C ASP A 70 2.96 3.08 6.52
N ASP A 71 2.63 3.13 5.23
CA ASP A 71 2.98 4.27 4.40
C ASP A 71 2.22 5.55 4.80
N MET A 72 0.98 5.45 5.31
CA MET A 72 0.21 6.61 5.80
C MET A 72 0.77 7.22 7.10
N THR A 73 1.44 6.44 7.94
CA THR A 73 1.84 6.88 9.29
C THR A 73 3.35 7.10 9.45
N ARG A 74 4.19 6.48 8.58
CA ARG A 74 5.65 6.42 8.74
C ARG A 74 6.38 7.76 8.76
N LYS A 75 5.85 8.78 8.09
CA LYS A 75 6.54 10.08 7.93
C LYS A 75 6.00 11.16 8.89
N GLY A 76 4.88 10.92 9.55
CA GLY A 76 4.27 11.92 10.44
C GLY A 76 3.82 13.18 9.71
N ILE A 77 3.83 14.28 10.44
CA ILE A 77 3.38 15.61 9.99
C ILE A 77 4.45 16.67 10.25
N ARG A 78 4.33 17.79 9.54
CA ARG A 78 5.02 19.04 9.83
C ARG A 78 3.97 20.10 10.20
N ILE A 79 4.18 20.76 11.31
CA ILE A 79 3.33 21.89 11.74
C ILE A 79 3.77 23.13 10.96
N THR A 80 2.84 23.71 10.18
CA THR A 80 3.11 24.86 9.28
C THR A 80 2.60 26.17 9.82
N SER A 81 1.75 26.14 10.86
CA SER A 81 1.25 27.36 11.49
C SER A 81 2.28 28.05 12.37
N GLU A 82 2.14 29.37 12.52
CA GLU A 82 2.94 30.23 13.40
C GLU A 82 2.56 29.97 14.85
N ILE A 83 3.12 28.93 15.46
CA ILE A 83 3.06 28.68 16.91
C ILE A 83 4.45 28.78 17.49
N ASP A 84 4.52 29.11 18.79
CA ASP A 84 5.80 29.17 19.50
C ASP A 84 6.61 27.89 19.28
N ALA A 85 7.89 28.03 18.95
CA ALA A 85 8.78 26.90 18.70
C ALA A 85 8.84 25.91 19.88
N LYS A 86 8.69 26.42 21.10
CA LYS A 86 8.61 25.60 22.30
C LYS A 86 7.32 24.77 22.35
N ASP A 87 6.18 25.39 22.02
CA ASP A 87 4.88 24.70 21.99
C ASP A 87 4.88 23.62 20.90
N ARG A 88 5.48 23.91 19.73
CA ARG A 88 5.70 22.94 18.64
C ARG A 88 6.50 21.73 19.11
N GLY A 89 7.66 21.97 19.73
CA GLY A 89 8.52 20.90 20.25
C GLY A 89 7.84 20.03 21.30
N ILE A 90 6.98 20.61 22.14
CA ILE A 90 6.16 19.85 23.11
C ILE A 90 5.17 18.92 22.38
N LEU A 91 4.46 19.43 21.35
CA LEU A 91 3.51 18.62 20.61
C LEU A 91 4.20 17.46 19.84
N GLU A 92 5.32 17.73 19.21
CA GLU A 92 6.11 16.71 18.50
C GLU A 92 6.63 15.64 19.47
N SER A 93 7.20 16.05 20.62
CA SER A 93 7.66 15.10 21.65
C SER A 93 6.52 14.23 22.18
N GLN A 94 5.34 14.80 22.41
CA GLN A 94 4.19 14.07 22.92
C GLN A 94 3.58 13.11 21.90
N LEU A 95 3.64 13.41 20.58
CA LEU A 95 3.26 12.45 19.53
C LEU A 95 4.09 11.17 19.63
N ASP A 96 5.38 11.30 19.89
CA ASP A 96 6.31 10.18 20.03
C ASP A 96 6.17 9.46 21.38
N GLU A 97 6.12 10.19 22.49
CA GLU A 97 5.99 9.61 23.84
C GLU A 97 4.71 8.80 24.02
N LEU A 98 3.60 9.28 23.47
CA LEU A 98 2.31 8.59 23.51
C LEU A 98 2.10 7.60 22.36
N GLN A 99 3.11 7.39 21.51
CA GLN A 99 3.08 6.47 20.36
C GLN A 99 1.83 6.66 19.49
N ILE A 100 1.47 7.92 19.23
CA ILE A 100 0.21 8.25 18.53
C ILE A 100 0.19 7.67 17.12
N TRP A 101 1.33 7.73 16.41
CA TRP A 101 1.43 7.19 15.05
C TRP A 101 1.30 5.67 15.01
N ASP A 102 1.87 4.95 15.97
CA ASP A 102 1.76 3.50 16.09
C ASP A 102 0.32 3.09 16.40
N ALA A 103 -0.34 3.80 17.34
CA ALA A 103 -1.74 3.55 17.65
C ALA A 103 -2.67 3.82 16.45
N LEU A 104 -2.44 4.89 15.68
CA LEU A 104 -3.19 5.17 14.45
C LEU A 104 -2.92 4.13 13.36
N ASN A 105 -1.68 3.68 13.23
CA ASN A 105 -1.30 2.60 12.33
C ASN A 105 -2.07 1.32 12.65
N ASP A 106 -2.08 0.90 13.92
CA ASP A 106 -2.81 -0.29 14.37
C ASP A 106 -4.30 -0.18 14.07
N VAL A 107 -4.93 0.96 14.36
CA VAL A 107 -6.35 1.17 14.05
C VAL A 107 -6.60 1.04 12.53
N LEU A 108 -5.72 1.61 11.71
CA LEU A 108 -5.82 1.50 10.25
C LEU A 108 -5.62 0.06 9.77
N LYS A 109 -4.63 -0.68 10.28
CA LYS A 109 -4.37 -2.10 9.96
C LYS A 109 -5.57 -2.96 10.31
N TRP A 110 -6.07 -2.84 11.54
CA TRP A 110 -7.22 -3.62 11.98
C TRP A 110 -8.52 -3.24 11.25
N SER A 111 -8.66 -1.97 10.87
CA SER A 111 -9.78 -1.58 10.02
C SER A 111 -9.74 -2.26 8.65
N ARG A 112 -8.56 -2.42 8.06
CA ARG A 112 -8.38 -3.11 6.77
C ARG A 112 -8.55 -4.62 6.91
N LEU A 113 -8.00 -5.19 7.99
CA LEU A 113 -8.06 -6.64 8.23
C LEU A 113 -9.49 -7.10 8.54
N TYR A 114 -10.16 -6.44 9.48
CA TYR A 114 -11.46 -6.88 9.96
C TYR A 114 -12.65 -6.13 9.36
N GLY A 115 -12.41 -5.09 8.59
CA GLY A 115 -13.45 -4.25 8.01
C GLY A 115 -13.86 -3.07 8.86
N GLY A 116 -13.29 -2.91 10.05
CA GLY A 116 -13.52 -1.76 10.93
C GLY A 116 -12.71 -1.82 12.20
N ALA A 117 -12.29 -0.64 12.68
CA ALA A 117 -11.62 -0.47 13.95
C ALA A 117 -11.81 0.97 14.47
N VAL A 118 -11.58 1.18 15.74
CA VAL A 118 -11.66 2.50 16.38
C VAL A 118 -10.44 2.75 17.26
N GLY A 119 -9.99 4.00 17.29
CA GLY A 119 -9.05 4.49 18.30
C GLY A 119 -9.82 5.13 19.44
N PHE A 120 -9.75 4.59 20.64
CA PHE A 120 -10.37 5.20 21.82
C PHE A 120 -9.43 6.24 22.42
N ILE A 121 -9.89 7.49 22.49
CA ILE A 121 -9.17 8.62 23.05
C ILE A 121 -9.26 8.53 24.58
N MET A 122 -8.14 8.20 25.23
CA MET A 122 -8.07 8.01 26.67
C MET A 122 -7.79 9.32 27.39
N ILE A 123 -8.76 9.78 28.19
CA ILE A 123 -8.63 11.01 29.03
C ILE A 123 -8.95 10.65 30.48
N GLU A 124 -7.95 10.80 31.34
CA GLU A 124 -8.09 10.56 32.75
C GLU A 124 -9.04 11.59 33.41
N GLY A 125 -9.98 11.11 34.20
CA GLY A 125 -10.96 11.94 34.89
C GLY A 125 -12.26 12.19 34.13
N GLN A 126 -12.38 11.69 32.91
CA GLN A 126 -13.62 11.73 32.13
C GLN A 126 -14.17 10.31 31.94
N ALA A 127 -15.45 10.08 32.29
CA ALA A 127 -16.08 8.78 32.11
C ALA A 127 -16.26 8.47 30.60
N PRO A 128 -15.94 7.24 30.11
CA PRO A 128 -16.04 6.88 28.70
C PRO A 128 -17.44 7.09 28.07
N MET A 129 -18.49 6.92 28.86
CA MET A 129 -19.89 7.04 28.42
C MET A 129 -20.33 8.49 28.17
N THR A 130 -19.59 9.47 28.72
CA THR A 130 -19.95 10.89 28.50
C THR A 130 -19.37 11.42 27.21
N PRO A 131 -20.01 12.39 26.56
CA PRO A 131 -19.39 13.09 25.43
C PRO A 131 -18.01 13.62 25.79
N LEU A 132 -17.12 13.66 24.80
CA LEU A 132 -15.82 14.28 24.97
C LEU A 132 -16.00 15.79 25.21
N ARG A 133 -15.39 16.30 26.27
CA ARG A 133 -15.39 17.73 26.61
C ARG A 133 -13.97 18.25 26.59
N PRO A 134 -13.49 18.77 25.45
CA PRO A 134 -12.12 19.25 25.30
C PRO A 134 -11.76 20.34 26.33
N GLU A 135 -12.72 21.20 26.64
CA GLU A 135 -12.56 22.32 27.58
C GLU A 135 -12.29 21.91 29.04
N THR A 136 -12.58 20.67 29.40
CA THR A 136 -12.38 20.16 30.75
C THR A 136 -11.14 19.26 30.88
N ILE A 137 -10.30 19.20 29.87
CA ILE A 137 -9.07 18.40 29.88
C ILE A 137 -8.04 19.13 30.76
N GLY A 138 -7.65 18.50 31.86
CA GLY A 138 -6.59 19.03 32.75
C GLY A 138 -5.21 18.67 32.23
N LYS A 139 -4.18 19.31 32.79
CA LYS A 139 -2.78 19.12 32.43
C LYS A 139 -2.34 17.64 32.57
N GLY A 140 -1.73 17.07 31.57
CA GLY A 140 -1.22 15.68 31.53
C GLY A 140 -2.31 14.61 31.58
N LYS A 141 -3.59 14.96 31.31
CA LYS A 141 -4.73 14.03 31.42
C LYS A 141 -5.01 13.24 30.10
N PHE A 142 -4.47 13.62 28.99
CA PHE A 142 -4.49 12.80 27.80
C PHE A 142 -3.48 11.65 27.94
N LYS A 143 -3.93 10.42 27.74
CA LYS A 143 -3.11 9.19 27.95
C LYS A 143 -2.87 8.40 26.65
N GLY A 144 -3.17 9.00 25.51
CA GLY A 144 -2.97 8.36 24.21
C GLY A 144 -4.24 7.76 23.63
N ILE A 145 -4.07 6.87 22.66
CA ILE A 145 -5.13 6.23 21.90
C ILE A 145 -5.02 4.72 22.08
N LEU A 146 -6.14 4.07 22.41
CA LEU A 146 -6.23 2.61 22.51
C LEU A 146 -6.88 2.06 21.24
N PRO A 147 -6.16 1.27 20.41
CA PRO A 147 -6.73 0.58 19.25
C PRO A 147 -7.70 -0.52 19.68
N LEU A 148 -8.90 -0.52 19.10
CA LEU A 148 -9.91 -1.56 19.30
C LEU A 148 -10.46 -1.95 17.93
N ASP A 149 -10.37 -3.23 17.58
CA ASP A 149 -10.94 -3.76 16.35
C ASP A 149 -12.47 -4.04 16.47
N ARG A 150 -13.11 -4.37 15.36
CA ARG A 150 -14.57 -4.61 15.32
C ARG A 150 -15.05 -5.77 16.20
N TRP A 151 -14.16 -6.66 16.64
CA TRP A 151 -14.49 -7.79 17.51
C TRP A 151 -14.29 -7.47 19.00
N MET A 152 -13.60 -6.39 19.27
CA MET A 152 -13.36 -5.87 20.61
C MET A 152 -14.43 -4.85 21.04
N ILE A 153 -15.20 -4.32 20.08
CA ILE A 153 -16.16 -3.25 20.34
C ILE A 153 -17.40 -3.38 19.44
N ASP A 154 -18.59 -3.34 20.04
CA ASP A 154 -19.86 -3.47 19.35
C ASP A 154 -20.60 -2.13 19.28
N PRO A 155 -21.03 -1.68 18.08
CA PRO A 155 -21.86 -0.49 17.96
C PRO A 155 -23.29 -0.73 18.48
N VAL A 156 -23.80 0.19 19.32
CA VAL A 156 -25.16 0.13 19.87
C VAL A 156 -26.15 0.63 18.81
N LEU A 157 -26.65 -0.28 17.96
CA LEU A 157 -27.49 0.04 16.78
C LEU A 157 -28.87 0.60 17.16
N THR A 158 -29.34 0.40 18.40
CA THR A 158 -30.63 0.90 18.93
C THR A 158 -30.59 2.39 19.26
N ARG A 159 -29.40 2.96 19.48
CA ARG A 159 -29.20 4.37 19.80
C ARG A 159 -28.35 5.01 18.71
N ARG A 160 -29.01 5.90 17.96
CA ARG A 160 -28.40 6.61 16.82
C ARG A 160 -28.38 8.11 17.10
N ILE A 161 -27.36 8.76 16.59
CA ILE A 161 -27.23 10.21 16.59
C ILE A 161 -28.37 10.80 15.77
N LYS A 162 -29.13 11.72 16.36
CA LYS A 162 -30.29 12.39 15.75
C LYS A 162 -29.99 13.82 15.34
N ASP A 163 -28.91 14.38 15.84
CA ASP A 163 -28.51 15.75 15.58
C ASP A 163 -28.07 15.89 14.12
N MET A 164 -28.51 16.97 13.49
CA MET A 164 -28.12 17.26 12.09
C MET A 164 -26.61 17.53 12.03
N GLY A 165 -25.90 16.74 11.22
CA GLY A 165 -24.46 16.86 11.07
C GLY A 165 -23.86 15.64 10.34
N PRO A 166 -22.53 15.59 10.20
CA PRO A 166 -21.83 14.54 9.46
C PRO A 166 -21.94 13.15 10.12
N ASP A 167 -22.38 13.08 11.37
CA ASP A 167 -22.55 11.84 12.13
C ASP A 167 -24.02 11.41 12.29
N LEU A 168 -24.96 12.13 11.68
CA LEU A 168 -26.38 11.80 11.70
C LEU A 168 -26.60 10.33 11.27
N GLY A 169 -27.36 9.59 12.09
CA GLY A 169 -27.70 8.19 11.83
C GLY A 169 -26.62 7.18 12.23
N LYS A 170 -25.42 7.60 12.59
CA LYS A 170 -24.37 6.70 13.13
C LYS A 170 -24.70 6.27 14.57
N PRO A 171 -24.12 5.15 15.07
CA PRO A 171 -24.27 4.75 16.45
C PRO A 171 -23.76 5.82 17.41
N GLU A 172 -24.55 6.12 18.45
CA GLU A 172 -24.20 7.10 19.49
C GLU A 172 -23.18 6.51 20.49
N PHE A 173 -23.32 5.20 20.76
CA PHE A 173 -22.47 4.48 21.72
C PHE A 173 -21.90 3.19 21.13
N TYR A 174 -20.83 2.75 21.76
CA TYR A 174 -20.14 1.51 21.48
C TYR A 174 -19.84 0.78 22.78
N ASP A 175 -20.15 -0.51 22.85
CA ASP A 175 -19.92 -1.34 24.03
C ASP A 175 -18.63 -2.16 23.86
N VAL A 176 -17.72 -2.12 24.84
CA VAL A 176 -16.48 -2.90 24.83
C VAL A 176 -16.80 -4.36 25.18
N VAL A 177 -16.32 -5.28 24.36
CA VAL A 177 -16.47 -6.74 24.54
C VAL A 177 -15.40 -7.23 25.52
N THR A 178 -15.75 -7.34 26.80
CA THR A 178 -14.81 -7.63 27.91
C THR A 178 -14.07 -8.95 27.72
N THR A 179 -14.77 -9.97 27.21
CA THR A 179 -14.19 -11.31 26.97
C THR A 179 -13.10 -11.32 25.91
N ALA A 180 -13.13 -10.36 24.97
CA ALA A 180 -12.15 -10.27 23.90
C ALA A 180 -10.93 -9.42 24.30
N THR A 181 -11.10 -8.46 25.21
CA THR A 181 -10.10 -7.42 25.49
C THR A 181 -9.44 -7.52 26.85
N GLY A 182 -10.08 -8.15 27.83
CA GLY A 182 -9.67 -8.04 29.24
C GLY A 182 -9.86 -6.65 29.83
N ILE A 183 -10.39 -5.68 29.08
CA ILE A 183 -10.70 -4.32 29.50
C ILE A 183 -12.05 -4.33 30.19
N PRO A 184 -12.31 -3.44 31.20
CA PRO A 184 -13.62 -3.34 31.81
C PRO A 184 -14.75 -3.11 30.80
N ALA A 185 -15.95 -3.58 31.10
CA ALA A 185 -17.14 -3.38 30.30
C ALA A 185 -17.53 -1.90 30.24
N TRP A 186 -16.93 -1.17 29.33
CA TRP A 186 -17.21 0.24 29.13
C TRP A 186 -18.21 0.43 27.98
N ARG A 187 -19.11 1.38 28.18
CA ARG A 187 -19.85 1.99 27.09
C ARG A 187 -19.15 3.29 26.73
N ILE A 188 -18.76 3.43 25.47
CA ILE A 188 -17.99 4.57 24.98
C ILE A 188 -18.88 5.43 24.08
N HIS A 189 -18.92 6.73 24.32
CA HIS A 189 -19.61 7.69 23.46
C HIS A 189 -18.84 7.91 22.16
N HIS A 190 -19.53 7.99 21.02
CA HIS A 190 -18.92 8.13 19.68
C HIS A 190 -17.90 9.28 19.60
N SER A 191 -18.15 10.37 20.31
CA SER A 191 -17.25 11.53 20.32
C SER A 191 -15.88 11.25 20.95
N ARG A 192 -15.65 10.10 21.57
CA ARG A 192 -14.35 9.66 22.10
C ARG A 192 -13.64 8.66 21.21
N LEU A 193 -14.21 8.41 20.05
CA LEU A 193 -13.68 7.43 19.11
C LEU A 193 -13.19 8.11 17.85
N ILE A 194 -12.10 7.59 17.32
CA ILE A 194 -11.63 7.83 15.95
C ILE A 194 -11.94 6.54 15.18
N ARG A 195 -12.95 6.58 14.32
CA ARG A 195 -13.42 5.39 13.62
C ARG A 195 -12.87 5.32 12.21
N PHE A 196 -12.33 4.16 11.86
CA PHE A 196 -11.97 3.81 10.50
C PHE A 196 -12.75 2.57 10.06
N ASP A 197 -13.50 2.71 8.98
CA ASP A 197 -14.11 1.59 8.27
C ASP A 197 -13.08 1.02 7.27
N GLY A 198 -13.14 -0.29 7.03
CA GLY A 198 -12.34 -0.95 6.00
C GLY A 198 -12.77 -0.57 4.59
N VAL A 199 -13.10 -1.56 3.75
CA VAL A 199 -13.68 -1.30 2.43
C VAL A 199 -15.10 -0.80 2.60
N THR A 200 -15.40 0.36 2.01
CA THR A 200 -16.74 0.98 2.09
C THR A 200 -17.76 0.10 1.36
N LEU A 201 -18.88 -0.14 2.03
CA LEU A 201 -20.00 -0.91 1.50
C LEU A 201 -21.19 -0.02 1.19
N PRO A 202 -22.03 -0.38 0.21
CA PRO A 202 -23.36 0.20 0.03
C PRO A 202 -24.20 0.06 1.30
N PHE A 203 -25.17 0.97 1.48
CA PHE A 203 -25.95 1.07 2.73
C PHE A 203 -26.54 -0.27 3.22
N GLN A 204 -27.21 -1.02 2.35
CA GLN A 204 -27.82 -2.31 2.72
C GLN A 204 -26.77 -3.33 3.18
N GLN A 205 -25.64 -3.40 2.51
CA GLN A 205 -24.54 -4.29 2.89
C GLN A 205 -23.88 -3.84 4.20
N LYS A 206 -23.74 -2.52 4.41
CA LYS A 206 -23.21 -1.98 5.66
C LYS A 206 -24.10 -2.33 6.85
N MET A 207 -25.42 -2.30 6.67
CA MET A 207 -26.37 -2.74 7.71
C MET A 207 -26.19 -4.21 8.08
N THR A 208 -25.94 -5.08 7.11
CA THR A 208 -25.69 -6.51 7.37
C THR A 208 -24.34 -6.78 8.05
N GLU A 209 -23.42 -5.82 8.02
CA GLU A 209 -22.12 -5.86 8.68
C GLU A 209 -22.10 -5.08 10.02
N ASN A 210 -23.25 -4.89 10.66
CA ASN A 210 -23.37 -4.12 11.90
C ASN A 210 -22.75 -2.73 11.81
N GLU A 211 -23.04 -2.02 10.71
CA GLU A 211 -22.49 -0.68 10.40
C GLU A 211 -20.98 -0.65 10.08
N TRP A 212 -20.27 -1.77 10.09
CA TRP A 212 -18.87 -1.85 9.71
C TRP A 212 -18.69 -1.94 8.17
N GLY A 213 -17.47 -1.77 7.71
CA GLY A 213 -17.08 -2.06 6.35
C GLY A 213 -16.72 -3.53 6.14
N MET A 214 -16.17 -3.83 4.99
CA MET A 214 -15.69 -5.15 4.61
C MET A 214 -14.16 -5.23 4.74
N SER A 215 -13.64 -6.40 5.07
CA SER A 215 -12.19 -6.69 5.05
C SER A 215 -11.61 -6.53 3.64
N VAL A 216 -10.40 -6.04 3.55
CA VAL A 216 -9.66 -6.04 2.27
C VAL A 216 -9.37 -7.48 1.81
N VAL A 217 -9.20 -8.40 2.76
CA VAL A 217 -8.94 -9.82 2.50
C VAL A 217 -10.09 -10.45 1.71
N GLU A 218 -11.35 -10.11 2.05
CA GLU A 218 -12.51 -10.62 1.32
C GLU A 218 -12.50 -10.22 -0.16
N ARG A 219 -12.04 -9.01 -0.47
CA ARG A 219 -11.95 -8.52 -1.86
C ARG A 219 -10.99 -9.33 -2.72
N ILE A 220 -9.91 -9.83 -2.13
CA ILE A 220 -8.85 -10.55 -2.85
C ILE A 220 -8.95 -12.07 -2.70
N TRP A 221 -9.86 -12.57 -1.86
CA TRP A 221 -9.92 -13.96 -1.44
C TRP A 221 -9.89 -14.96 -2.59
N ASP A 222 -10.78 -14.80 -3.57
CA ASP A 222 -10.87 -15.72 -4.70
C ASP A 222 -9.60 -15.70 -5.57
N ARG A 223 -9.01 -14.53 -5.78
CA ARG A 223 -7.79 -14.37 -6.57
C ARG A 223 -6.57 -14.92 -5.85
N LEU A 224 -6.49 -14.70 -4.55
CA LEU A 224 -5.43 -15.26 -3.72
C LEU A 224 -5.50 -16.79 -3.68
N THR A 225 -6.70 -17.36 -3.49
CA THR A 225 -6.89 -18.81 -3.51
C THR A 225 -6.48 -19.40 -4.87
N ALA A 226 -6.79 -18.73 -5.97
CA ALA A 226 -6.36 -19.14 -7.30
C ALA A 226 -4.85 -19.08 -7.47
N PHE A 227 -4.20 -18.00 -6.99
CA PHE A 227 -2.75 -17.83 -7.00
C PHE A 227 -2.04 -18.91 -6.18
N ASP A 228 -2.49 -19.14 -4.95
CA ASP A 228 -1.91 -20.17 -4.06
C ASP A 228 -2.07 -21.57 -4.68
N SER A 229 -3.23 -21.88 -5.24
CA SER A 229 -3.50 -23.15 -5.90
C SER A 229 -2.58 -23.33 -7.13
N ALA A 230 -2.39 -22.28 -7.93
CA ALA A 230 -1.51 -22.30 -9.09
C ALA A 230 -0.04 -22.48 -8.67
N THR A 231 0.39 -21.80 -7.60
CA THR A 231 1.75 -21.91 -7.05
C THR A 231 2.04 -23.32 -6.51
N VAL A 232 1.10 -23.89 -5.73
CA VAL A 232 1.21 -25.27 -5.24
C VAL A 232 1.20 -26.27 -6.41
N GLY A 233 0.33 -26.06 -7.40
CA GLY A 233 0.29 -26.86 -8.62
C GLY A 233 1.62 -26.80 -9.39
N ALA A 234 2.21 -25.63 -9.52
CA ALA A 234 3.53 -25.44 -10.12
C ALA A 234 4.62 -26.21 -9.38
N ALA A 235 4.66 -26.08 -8.06
CA ALA A 235 5.60 -26.83 -7.22
C ALA A 235 5.45 -28.36 -7.39
N GLN A 236 4.20 -28.85 -7.41
CA GLN A 236 3.93 -30.25 -7.65
C GLN A 236 4.38 -30.73 -9.04
N LEU A 237 4.21 -29.88 -10.07
CA LEU A 237 4.67 -30.18 -11.42
C LEU A 237 6.20 -30.28 -11.46
N VAL A 238 6.93 -29.39 -10.77
CA VAL A 238 8.39 -29.46 -10.65
C VAL A 238 8.83 -30.78 -9.98
N TYR A 239 8.17 -31.19 -8.89
CA TYR A 239 8.45 -32.49 -8.28
C TYR A 239 8.15 -33.67 -9.20
N LYS A 240 7.09 -33.58 -10.03
CA LYS A 240 6.70 -34.60 -11.00
C LYS A 240 7.50 -34.54 -12.31
N ALA A 241 8.27 -33.48 -12.56
CA ALA A 241 9.07 -33.32 -13.77
C ALA A 241 10.05 -34.48 -14.02
N HIS A 242 10.39 -35.21 -12.98
CA HIS A 242 11.25 -36.38 -13.03
C HIS A 242 10.49 -37.70 -12.86
N LEU A 243 9.22 -37.75 -13.32
CA LEU A 243 8.49 -39.01 -13.35
C LEU A 243 9.19 -39.98 -14.31
N ARG A 244 9.72 -41.04 -13.72
CA ARG A 244 10.38 -42.12 -14.43
C ARG A 244 9.40 -43.27 -14.56
N THR A 245 9.14 -43.67 -15.77
CA THR A 245 8.27 -44.81 -16.04
C THR A 245 9.13 -46.04 -16.30
N TYR A 246 8.94 -47.05 -15.48
CA TYR A 246 9.57 -48.36 -15.68
C TYR A 246 8.51 -49.33 -16.18
N SER A 247 8.67 -49.79 -17.41
CA SER A 247 7.73 -50.66 -18.09
C SER A 247 8.19 -52.13 -17.95
N VAL A 248 7.32 -52.93 -17.31
CA VAL A 248 7.59 -54.35 -17.08
C VAL A 248 6.64 -55.15 -17.95
N GLU A 249 7.17 -56.11 -18.71
CA GLU A 249 6.35 -57.00 -19.53
C GLU A 249 5.43 -57.86 -18.65
N LYS A 250 4.14 -58.01 -19.00
CA LYS A 250 3.13 -58.82 -18.26
C LYS A 250 2.93 -58.45 -16.78
N LEU A 251 3.12 -57.19 -16.40
CA LEU A 251 3.00 -56.74 -15.02
C LEU A 251 1.69 -57.15 -14.38
N ARG A 252 0.55 -57.09 -15.12
CA ARG A 252 -0.78 -57.50 -14.61
C ARG A 252 -0.84 -58.97 -14.26
N GLU A 253 -0.24 -59.84 -15.06
CA GLU A 253 -0.16 -61.28 -14.80
C GLU A 253 0.72 -61.59 -13.57
N LEU A 254 1.87 -60.91 -13.45
CA LEU A 254 2.77 -61.01 -12.31
C LEU A 254 2.10 -60.56 -11.00
N ILE A 255 1.33 -59.50 -11.02
CA ILE A 255 0.57 -59.01 -9.84
C ILE A 255 -0.56 -60.02 -9.49
N ALA A 256 -1.26 -60.55 -10.48
CA ALA A 256 -2.36 -61.49 -10.25
C ALA A 256 -1.90 -62.83 -9.74
N LEU A 257 -0.74 -63.36 -10.16
CA LEU A 257 -0.15 -64.60 -9.72
C LEU A 257 0.50 -64.49 -8.33
N GLY A 258 0.98 -63.32 -7.94
CA GLY A 258 1.67 -63.11 -6.68
C GLY A 258 2.93 -63.97 -6.53
N GLY A 259 3.32 -64.24 -5.28
CA GLY A 259 4.40 -65.18 -4.93
C GLY A 259 5.82 -64.67 -5.23
N PRO A 260 6.79 -65.60 -5.36
CA PRO A 260 8.23 -65.23 -5.43
C PRO A 260 8.62 -64.33 -6.59
N ALA A 261 7.91 -64.40 -7.73
CA ALA A 261 8.18 -63.56 -8.89
C ALA A 261 7.79 -62.10 -8.65
N TYR A 262 6.64 -61.87 -7.98
CA TYR A 262 6.19 -60.54 -7.58
C TYR A 262 7.13 -59.91 -6.53
N GLU A 263 7.56 -60.70 -5.53
CA GLU A 263 8.52 -60.25 -4.51
C GLU A 263 9.88 -59.87 -5.13
N ALA A 264 10.37 -60.68 -6.11
CA ALA A 264 11.59 -60.37 -6.84
C ALA A 264 11.45 -59.05 -7.64
N LEU A 265 10.31 -58.76 -8.25
CA LEU A 265 10.02 -57.50 -8.92
C LEU A 265 10.07 -56.32 -7.94
N LEU A 266 9.42 -56.45 -6.76
CA LEU A 266 9.46 -55.38 -5.74
C LEU A 266 10.89 -55.12 -5.25
N LYS A 267 11.70 -56.17 -5.01
CA LYS A 267 13.13 -56.05 -4.63
C LYS A 267 13.93 -55.39 -5.73
N ASN A 268 13.65 -55.70 -6.99
CA ASN A 268 14.33 -55.05 -8.11
C ASN A 268 13.99 -53.56 -8.22
N ILE A 269 12.72 -53.19 -8.03
CA ILE A 269 12.25 -51.77 -7.99
C ILE A 269 12.93 -51.02 -6.83
N ASP A 270 13.00 -51.63 -5.64
CA ASP A 270 13.65 -51.02 -4.49
C ASP A 270 15.18 -50.86 -4.72
N LEU A 271 15.81 -51.84 -5.34
CA LEU A 271 17.22 -51.78 -5.74
C LEU A 271 17.46 -50.64 -6.74
N ILE A 272 16.64 -50.55 -7.79
CA ILE A 272 16.72 -49.45 -8.77
C ILE A 272 16.53 -48.09 -8.08
N ARG A 273 15.59 -47.94 -7.15
CA ARG A 273 15.38 -46.69 -6.38
C ARG A 273 16.59 -46.31 -5.54
N ARG A 274 17.27 -47.30 -4.91
CA ARG A 274 18.42 -47.04 -4.06
C ARG A 274 19.67 -46.66 -4.86
N PHE A 275 19.85 -47.23 -6.05
CA PHE A 275 21.04 -47.00 -6.89
C PHE A 275 20.80 -45.86 -7.92
N GLN A 276 19.63 -45.34 -8.05
CA GLN A 276 19.37 -44.18 -8.88
C GLN A 276 19.81 -42.91 -8.14
N SER A 277 21.02 -42.45 -8.39
CA SER A 277 21.46 -41.09 -8.10
C SER A 277 21.53 -40.29 -9.39
N ASN A 278 21.66 -38.97 -9.30
CA ASN A 278 21.80 -38.10 -10.49
C ASN A 278 23.03 -38.43 -11.34
N GLU A 279 23.98 -39.19 -10.79
CA GLU A 279 25.24 -39.61 -11.40
C GLU A 279 25.33 -41.12 -11.55
N GLY A 280 24.33 -41.89 -11.11
CA GLY A 280 24.35 -43.36 -11.08
C GLY A 280 23.87 -43.98 -12.37
N MET A 281 24.43 -45.14 -12.68
CA MET A 281 24.03 -45.98 -13.80
C MET A 281 22.79 -46.81 -13.43
N THR A 282 21.73 -46.79 -14.27
CA THR A 282 20.57 -47.63 -14.09
C THR A 282 20.75 -48.96 -14.81
N LEU A 283 20.77 -50.08 -14.08
CA LEU A 283 20.80 -51.42 -14.64
C LEU A 283 19.37 -51.90 -14.93
N MET A 284 19.12 -52.31 -16.19
CA MET A 284 17.82 -52.76 -16.65
C MET A 284 17.97 -54.05 -17.46
N ASP A 285 16.92 -54.89 -17.49
CA ASP A 285 16.86 -55.98 -18.44
C ASP A 285 16.65 -55.41 -19.86
N SER A 286 17.21 -56.13 -20.87
CA SER A 286 17.11 -55.72 -22.26
C SER A 286 15.67 -55.65 -22.80
N ARG A 287 14.72 -56.23 -22.12
CA ARG A 287 13.28 -56.21 -22.43
C ARG A 287 12.50 -55.13 -21.71
N ASP A 288 13.09 -54.53 -20.68
CA ASP A 288 12.46 -53.45 -19.92
C ASP A 288 12.68 -52.10 -20.62
N LYS A 289 11.67 -51.23 -20.56
CA LYS A 289 11.74 -49.88 -21.10
C LYS A 289 11.71 -48.87 -19.98
N PHE A 290 12.66 -47.97 -20.03
CA PHE A 290 12.72 -46.80 -19.13
C PHE A 290 12.47 -45.54 -19.98
N GLU A 291 11.41 -44.85 -19.67
CA GLU A 291 11.04 -43.62 -20.34
C GLU A 291 11.08 -42.45 -19.34
N THR A 292 11.73 -41.37 -19.73
CA THR A 292 11.73 -40.12 -18.96
C THR A 292 10.81 -39.14 -19.66
N HIS A 293 9.75 -38.75 -19.02
CA HIS A 293 8.86 -37.71 -19.51
C HIS A 293 9.35 -36.36 -19.00
N GLN A 294 9.77 -35.50 -19.92
CA GLN A 294 10.08 -34.11 -19.62
C GLN A 294 8.83 -33.25 -19.83
N TYR A 295 8.44 -32.53 -18.80
CA TYR A 295 7.36 -31.56 -18.89
C TYR A 295 7.93 -30.17 -19.20
N SER A 296 7.33 -29.49 -20.18
CA SER A 296 7.63 -28.08 -20.44
C SER A 296 6.82 -27.19 -19.50
N PHE A 297 7.50 -26.28 -18.81
CA PHE A 297 6.88 -25.30 -17.89
C PHE A 297 6.74 -23.92 -18.54
N SER A 298 6.85 -23.82 -19.86
CA SER A 298 6.70 -22.56 -20.58
C SER A 298 5.31 -21.95 -20.34
N GLY A 299 5.25 -20.64 -20.04
CA GLY A 299 4.00 -19.91 -19.80
C GLY A 299 3.47 -19.95 -18.36
N LEU A 300 4.05 -20.78 -17.47
CA LEU A 300 3.64 -20.82 -16.06
C LEU A 300 3.97 -19.52 -15.34
N ASP A 301 5.12 -18.95 -15.65
CA ASP A 301 5.58 -17.68 -15.12
C ASP A 301 4.65 -16.52 -15.49
N ASP A 302 4.18 -16.50 -16.75
CA ASP A 302 3.24 -15.47 -17.22
C ASP A 302 1.88 -15.58 -16.50
N ILE A 303 1.39 -16.80 -16.26
CA ILE A 303 0.14 -17.03 -15.53
C ILE A 303 0.26 -16.55 -14.07
N LEU A 304 1.35 -16.89 -13.39
CA LEU A 304 1.58 -16.46 -12.01
C LEU A 304 1.72 -14.94 -11.92
N SER A 305 2.41 -14.32 -12.89
CA SER A 305 2.53 -12.86 -12.99
C SER A 305 1.16 -12.20 -13.17
N GLN A 306 0.30 -12.72 -14.03
CA GLN A 306 -1.06 -12.20 -14.22
C GLN A 306 -1.92 -12.30 -12.95
N PHE A 307 -1.82 -13.37 -12.18
CA PHE A 307 -2.51 -13.46 -10.89
C PHE A 307 -1.98 -12.44 -9.89
N ALA A 308 -0.66 -12.25 -9.83
CA ALA A 308 -0.04 -11.26 -8.96
C ALA A 308 -0.50 -9.83 -9.33
N GLU A 309 -0.57 -9.49 -10.62
CA GLU A 309 -1.09 -8.21 -11.12
C GLU A 309 -2.57 -8.00 -10.73
N GLN A 310 -3.41 -9.04 -10.84
CA GLN A 310 -4.82 -8.96 -10.44
C GLN A 310 -4.97 -8.72 -8.93
N ILE A 311 -4.15 -9.37 -8.09
CA ILE A 311 -4.13 -9.14 -6.64
C ILE A 311 -3.69 -7.71 -6.34
N SER A 312 -2.59 -7.27 -6.95
CA SER A 312 -2.06 -5.90 -6.85
C SER A 312 -3.13 -4.86 -7.19
N GLY A 313 -3.79 -5.00 -8.34
CA GLY A 313 -4.88 -4.12 -8.76
C GLY A 313 -6.08 -4.12 -7.81
N ALA A 314 -6.45 -5.28 -7.25
CA ALA A 314 -7.58 -5.41 -6.33
C ALA A 314 -7.34 -4.70 -4.99
N VAL A 315 -6.12 -4.73 -4.45
CA VAL A 315 -5.75 -4.02 -3.21
C VAL A 315 -5.33 -2.57 -3.48
N GLY A 316 -4.95 -2.27 -4.74
CA GLY A 316 -4.46 -0.96 -5.15
C GLY A 316 -3.07 -0.63 -4.60
N ILE A 317 -2.23 -1.64 -4.49
CA ILE A 317 -0.82 -1.55 -4.11
C ILE A 317 0.00 -2.05 -5.30
N PRO A 318 0.97 -1.31 -5.83
CA PRO A 318 1.78 -1.74 -6.97
C PRO A 318 2.49 -3.06 -6.72
N LEU A 319 2.73 -3.82 -7.80
CA LEU A 319 3.41 -5.11 -7.74
C LEU A 319 4.78 -5.00 -7.05
N VAL A 320 5.52 -3.92 -7.33
CA VAL A 320 6.82 -3.62 -6.72
C VAL A 320 6.73 -3.52 -5.20
N ARG A 321 5.67 -2.87 -4.68
CA ARG A 321 5.48 -2.69 -3.23
C ARG A 321 4.88 -3.92 -2.56
N LEU A 322 3.97 -4.63 -3.27
CA LEU A 322 3.26 -5.79 -2.73
C LEU A 322 4.10 -7.08 -2.78
N PHE A 323 4.86 -7.30 -3.87
CA PHE A 323 5.61 -8.52 -4.11
C PHE A 323 7.13 -8.32 -4.07
N GLY A 324 7.62 -7.08 -3.97
CA GLY A 324 9.04 -6.75 -4.02
C GLY A 324 9.70 -7.04 -5.37
N GLN A 325 8.90 -7.17 -6.44
CA GLN A 325 9.39 -7.49 -7.78
C GLN A 325 9.00 -6.41 -8.77
N SER A 326 9.95 -5.96 -9.59
CA SER A 326 9.64 -5.08 -10.72
C SER A 326 8.89 -5.86 -11.80
N PRO A 327 7.84 -5.26 -12.40
CA PRO A 327 7.14 -5.89 -13.51
C PRO A 327 8.10 -6.14 -14.67
N LYS A 328 7.96 -7.30 -15.32
CA LYS A 328 8.73 -7.62 -16.54
C LYS A 328 8.26 -6.69 -17.67
N GLY A 329 9.14 -5.85 -18.20
CA GLY A 329 8.85 -4.98 -19.33
C GLY A 329 8.87 -3.49 -19.01
N PHE A 330 8.15 -2.68 -19.63
CA PHE A 330 8.23 -1.26 -19.89
C PHE A 330 8.12 -0.26 -18.73
N SER A 331 7.86 -0.63 -17.50
CA SER A 331 7.72 0.34 -16.42
C SER A 331 8.99 0.41 -15.59
N THR A 332 9.57 1.59 -15.51
CA THR A 332 10.36 1.94 -14.36
C THR A 332 9.43 1.90 -13.17
N GLY A 333 9.60 0.94 -12.26
CA GLY A 333 8.75 0.78 -11.06
C GLY A 333 8.56 2.08 -10.25
N ASP A 334 9.35 3.09 -10.54
CA ASP A 334 9.32 4.43 -9.96
C ASP A 334 8.04 5.20 -10.27
N ALA A 335 7.53 5.15 -11.52
CA ALA A 335 6.28 5.82 -11.88
C ALA A 335 5.07 5.19 -11.15
N ASP A 336 5.05 3.87 -11.02
CA ASP A 336 4.00 3.15 -10.31
C ASP A 336 4.05 3.46 -8.81
N LEU A 337 5.25 3.57 -8.23
CA LEU A 337 5.46 3.96 -6.85
C LEU A 337 5.06 5.42 -6.61
N ALA A 338 5.39 6.35 -7.51
CA ALA A 338 4.98 7.74 -7.42
C ALA A 338 3.44 7.87 -7.40
N ASN A 339 2.75 7.24 -8.36
CA ASN A 339 1.28 7.20 -8.41
C ASN A 339 0.67 6.56 -7.14
N TYR A 340 1.32 5.54 -6.60
CA TYR A 340 0.89 4.91 -5.35
C TYR A 340 1.01 5.86 -4.17
N TYR A 341 2.15 6.55 -4.01
CA TYR A 341 2.34 7.50 -2.92
C TYR A 341 1.43 8.71 -3.03
N ASP A 342 1.11 9.20 -4.23
CA ASP A 342 0.09 10.24 -4.44
C ASP A 342 -1.28 9.78 -3.95
N ARG A 343 -1.64 8.51 -4.23
CA ARG A 343 -2.86 7.92 -3.70
C ARG A 343 -2.83 7.79 -2.18
N VAL A 344 -1.71 7.39 -1.59
CA VAL A 344 -1.55 7.31 -0.12
C VAL A 344 -1.64 8.69 0.50
N SER A 345 -1.04 9.73 -0.08
CA SER A 345 -1.18 11.13 0.36
C SER A 345 -2.65 11.58 0.33
N SER A 346 -3.38 11.27 -0.73
CA SER A 346 -4.82 11.54 -0.80
C SER A 346 -5.62 10.81 0.30
N LEU A 347 -5.18 9.61 0.70
CA LEU A 347 -5.79 8.88 1.83
C LEU A 347 -5.45 9.51 3.17
N GLN A 348 -4.21 10.00 3.38
CA GLN A 348 -3.82 10.76 4.56
C GLN A 348 -4.72 11.99 4.72
N GLU A 349 -4.84 12.82 3.67
CA GLU A 349 -5.69 14.00 3.67
C GLU A 349 -7.15 13.69 3.99
N ARG A 350 -7.71 12.70 3.35
CA ARG A 350 -9.12 12.36 3.49
C ARG A 350 -9.46 11.66 4.80
N ARG A 351 -8.57 10.79 5.30
CA ARG A 351 -8.85 9.93 6.46
C ARG A 351 -8.19 10.39 7.75
N LEU A 352 -6.96 10.92 7.69
CA LEU A 352 -6.18 11.25 8.88
C LEU A 352 -6.21 12.73 9.25
N ARG A 353 -6.43 13.65 8.32
CA ARG A 353 -6.35 15.10 8.62
C ARG A 353 -7.25 15.51 9.79
N LEU A 354 -8.53 15.17 9.76
CA LEU A 354 -9.46 15.52 10.83
C LEU A 354 -9.16 14.79 12.15
N PRO A 355 -8.93 13.46 12.18
CA PRO A 355 -8.49 12.77 13.38
C PRO A 355 -7.22 13.33 14.00
N VAL A 356 -6.19 13.59 13.20
CA VAL A 356 -4.91 14.15 13.68
C VAL A 356 -5.11 15.56 14.26
N ARG A 357 -5.82 16.46 13.54
CA ARG A 357 -6.14 17.80 14.09
C ARG A 357 -6.83 17.70 15.44
N ARG A 358 -7.76 16.77 15.59
CA ARG A 358 -8.50 16.56 16.85
C ARG A 358 -7.58 16.06 17.96
N ILE A 359 -6.67 15.14 17.64
CA ILE A 359 -5.69 14.65 18.61
C ILE A 359 -4.77 15.80 19.05
N LEU A 360 -4.29 16.60 18.11
CA LEU A 360 -3.44 17.76 18.39
C LEU A 360 -4.15 18.80 19.29
N ASP A 361 -5.46 19.07 19.08
CA ASP A 361 -6.22 19.96 19.95
C ASP A 361 -6.31 19.40 21.40
N ILE A 362 -6.55 18.10 21.53
CA ILE A 362 -6.61 17.43 22.83
C ILE A 362 -5.23 17.47 23.53
N MET A 363 -4.16 17.23 22.79
CA MET A 363 -2.79 17.27 23.30
C MET A 363 -2.41 18.69 23.71
N HIS A 364 -2.71 19.68 22.88
CA HIS A 364 -2.43 21.09 23.17
C HIS A 364 -3.14 21.56 24.44
N ARG A 365 -4.39 21.13 24.66
CA ARG A 365 -5.12 21.40 25.91
C ARG A 365 -4.53 20.66 27.10
N SER A 366 -4.09 19.40 26.89
CA SER A 366 -3.50 18.58 27.97
C SER A 366 -2.15 19.15 28.42
N GLU A 367 -1.31 19.57 27.49
CA GLU A 367 0.06 19.98 27.83
C GLU A 367 0.17 21.49 28.13
N LEU A 368 -0.48 22.31 27.34
CA LEU A 368 -0.37 23.77 27.37
C LEU A 368 -1.57 24.46 28.04
N GLY A 369 -2.65 23.72 28.33
CA GLY A 369 -3.85 24.24 29.01
C GLY A 369 -4.69 25.23 28.18
N LYS A 370 -4.43 25.36 26.88
CA LYS A 370 -5.12 26.27 25.94
C LYS A 370 -5.60 25.53 24.69
N PRO A 371 -6.67 25.96 24.04
CA PRO A 371 -7.12 25.38 22.78
C PRO A 371 -6.10 25.59 21.68
N LEU A 372 -6.13 24.71 20.68
CA LEU A 372 -5.36 24.88 19.47
C LEU A 372 -5.83 26.15 18.74
N PRO A 373 -4.96 26.99 18.18
CA PRO A 373 -5.35 28.17 17.40
C PRO A 373 -6.30 27.81 16.23
N ASP A 374 -7.22 28.72 15.88
CA ASP A 374 -8.20 28.46 14.83
C ASP A 374 -7.52 28.35 13.45
N ASP A 375 -6.46 29.11 13.23
CA ASP A 375 -5.60 29.15 12.05
C ASP A 375 -4.53 28.04 12.03
N PHE A 376 -4.55 27.12 13.01
CA PHE A 376 -3.59 26.03 13.07
C PHE A 376 -3.65 25.14 11.83
N THR A 377 -2.50 25.00 11.18
CA THR A 377 -2.29 24.18 10.00
C THR A 377 -1.11 23.24 10.19
N PHE A 378 -1.21 22.09 9.53
CA PHE A 378 -0.14 21.13 9.43
C PHE A 378 -0.21 20.42 8.07
N GLU A 379 0.89 19.85 7.65
CA GLU A 379 1.00 19.08 6.43
C GLU A 379 1.57 17.70 6.72
N PHE A 380 1.15 16.68 5.95
CA PHE A 380 1.80 15.39 5.99
C PHE A 380 3.12 15.46 5.24
N ASN A 381 4.17 14.89 5.84
CA ASN A 381 5.48 14.87 5.20
C ASN A 381 5.44 14.06 3.90
N PRO A 382 6.11 14.49 2.83
CA PRO A 382 6.13 13.81 1.55
C PRO A 382 6.57 12.35 1.67
N LEU A 383 5.80 11.44 1.09
CA LEU A 383 6.07 10.00 1.12
C LEU A 383 7.10 9.59 0.08
N TRP A 384 7.08 10.25 -1.07
CA TRP A 384 8.04 10.04 -2.14
C TRP A 384 9.29 10.84 -1.88
N GLN A 385 10.43 10.19 -1.91
CA GLN A 385 11.72 10.85 -1.92
C GLN A 385 12.29 10.76 -3.33
N MET A 386 12.57 11.90 -3.93
CA MET A 386 13.28 11.94 -5.19
C MET A 386 14.61 11.21 -5.07
N SER A 387 15.09 10.64 -6.17
CA SER A 387 16.46 10.11 -6.20
C SER A 387 17.45 11.24 -5.91
N ASP A 388 18.64 10.92 -5.40
CA ASP A 388 19.66 11.92 -5.11
C ASP A 388 20.03 12.74 -6.36
N VAL A 389 19.96 12.13 -7.54
CA VAL A 389 20.20 12.80 -8.83
C VAL A 389 19.09 13.79 -9.15
N ASP A 390 17.83 13.38 -9.03
CA ASP A 390 16.67 14.25 -9.26
C ASP A 390 16.65 15.39 -8.24
N ARG A 391 16.91 15.09 -6.97
CA ARG A 391 17.01 16.09 -5.90
C ARG A 391 18.08 17.12 -6.20
N SER A 392 19.26 16.68 -6.63
CA SER A 392 20.36 17.56 -7.03
C SER A 392 19.99 18.44 -8.24
N THR A 393 19.27 17.85 -9.22
CA THR A 393 18.80 18.58 -10.40
C THR A 393 17.74 19.62 -10.03
N VAL A 394 16.78 19.26 -9.19
CA VAL A 394 15.76 20.21 -8.68
C VAL A 394 16.43 21.31 -7.87
N ALA A 395 17.37 20.96 -6.98
CA ALA A 395 18.12 21.93 -6.18
C ALA A 395 18.86 22.95 -7.06
N LEU A 396 19.56 22.47 -8.10
CA LEU A 396 20.25 23.32 -9.05
C LEU A 396 19.28 24.24 -9.81
N ASN A 397 18.18 23.70 -10.32
CA ASN A 397 17.19 24.46 -11.06
C ASN A 397 16.49 25.50 -10.18
N THR A 398 16.10 25.14 -8.95
CA THR A 398 15.48 26.07 -8.00
C THR A 398 16.45 27.18 -7.61
N THR A 399 17.71 26.86 -7.28
CA THR A 399 18.72 27.85 -6.94
C THR A 399 19.01 28.80 -8.10
N ASN A 400 19.11 28.27 -9.33
CA ASN A 400 19.29 29.08 -10.54
C ASN A 400 18.07 29.99 -10.79
N ALA A 401 16.87 29.50 -10.63
CA ALA A 401 15.64 30.29 -10.81
C ALA A 401 15.56 31.42 -9.80
N ILE A 402 15.84 31.17 -8.52
CA ILE A 402 15.87 32.18 -7.45
C ILE A 402 17.01 33.20 -7.71
N SER A 403 18.22 32.73 -8.08
CA SER A 403 19.35 33.58 -8.40
C SER A 403 19.08 34.49 -9.60
N THR A 404 18.42 33.95 -10.64
CA THR A 404 18.05 34.75 -11.82
C THR A 404 16.99 35.79 -11.46
N ALA A 405 15.94 35.39 -10.72
CA ALA A 405 14.89 36.31 -10.29
C ALA A 405 15.43 37.44 -9.39
N LEU A 406 16.40 37.13 -8.53
CA LEU A 406 17.10 38.11 -7.71
C LEU A 406 17.98 39.04 -8.58
N GLY A 407 18.73 38.48 -9.56
CA GLY A 407 19.56 39.22 -10.48
C GLY A 407 18.79 40.13 -11.43
N ASP A 408 17.60 39.69 -11.87
CA ASP A 408 16.71 40.47 -12.71
C ASP A 408 15.86 41.49 -11.92
N GLY A 409 16.04 41.57 -10.60
CA GLY A 409 15.32 42.50 -9.75
C GLY A 409 13.82 42.17 -9.56
N LEU A 410 13.43 40.93 -9.83
CA LEU A 410 12.04 40.46 -9.69
C LEU A 410 11.67 40.11 -8.25
N MET A 411 12.65 39.87 -7.38
CA MET A 411 12.46 39.56 -5.97
C MET A 411 13.55 40.22 -5.10
N THR A 412 13.21 40.46 -3.83
CA THR A 412 14.16 40.99 -2.83
C THR A 412 15.04 39.89 -2.27
N LEU A 413 16.18 40.23 -1.66
CA LEU A 413 17.06 39.27 -1.00
C LEU A 413 16.36 38.54 0.12
N LYS A 414 15.50 39.23 0.87
CA LYS A 414 14.67 38.67 1.92
C LYS A 414 13.72 37.61 1.38
N ALA A 415 13.04 37.88 0.26
CA ALA A 415 12.15 36.91 -0.40
C ALA A 415 12.94 35.70 -0.92
N ALA A 416 14.12 35.93 -1.54
CA ALA A 416 14.99 34.86 -2.03
C ALA A 416 15.48 33.92 -0.92
N MET A 417 15.86 34.46 0.25
CA MET A 417 16.26 33.65 1.41
C MET A 417 15.08 32.88 2.01
N THR A 418 13.89 33.48 2.03
CA THR A 418 12.65 32.82 2.48
C THR A 418 12.34 31.65 1.55
N ASP A 419 12.33 31.84 0.23
CA ASP A 419 12.08 30.82 -0.77
C ASP A 419 13.11 29.68 -0.71
N LEU A 420 14.40 30.00 -0.53
CA LEU A 420 15.44 28.97 -0.36
C LEU A 420 15.19 28.12 0.89
N ARG A 421 14.82 28.75 2.00
CA ARG A 421 14.52 28.05 3.25
C ARG A 421 13.26 27.18 3.14
N GLU A 422 12.20 27.71 2.54
CA GLU A 422 10.96 26.96 2.34
C GLU A 422 11.17 25.73 1.44
N ASN A 423 12.03 25.85 0.44
CA ASN A 423 12.38 24.75 -0.45
C ASN A 423 13.50 23.83 0.09
N SER A 424 14.02 24.09 1.28
CA SER A 424 15.17 23.35 1.83
C SER A 424 14.89 21.86 2.05
N ASP A 425 13.65 21.48 2.37
CA ASP A 425 13.24 20.07 2.56
C ASP A 425 13.33 19.27 1.25
N VAL A 426 13.06 19.94 0.12
CA VAL A 426 13.11 19.32 -1.22
C VAL A 426 14.52 19.38 -1.80
N THR A 427 15.18 20.53 -1.69
CA THR A 427 16.47 20.80 -2.33
C THR A 427 17.66 20.38 -1.47
N GLY A 428 17.51 20.38 -0.13
CA GLY A 428 18.61 20.22 0.82
C GLY A 428 19.49 21.48 0.95
N ILE A 429 19.09 22.60 0.32
CA ILE A 429 19.83 23.87 0.32
C ILE A 429 19.02 24.91 1.11
N GLY A 430 19.68 25.73 1.92
CA GLY A 430 19.05 26.81 2.69
C GLY A 430 18.53 26.42 4.06
N ALA A 431 18.67 25.15 4.48
CA ALA A 431 18.24 24.69 5.82
C ALA A 431 18.92 25.40 7.00
N SER A 432 20.08 26.02 6.78
CA SER A 432 20.81 26.78 7.79
C SER A 432 20.41 28.25 7.89
N ILE A 433 19.50 28.72 7.03
CA ILE A 433 19.03 30.12 7.05
C ILE A 433 18.08 30.27 8.24
N THR A 434 18.43 31.16 9.18
CA THR A 434 17.66 31.47 10.37
C THR A 434 16.67 32.60 10.13
N ASP A 435 15.68 32.74 11.03
CA ASP A 435 14.76 33.89 11.01
C ASP A 435 15.51 35.21 11.17
N GLU A 436 16.59 35.20 11.98
CA GLU A 436 17.45 36.36 12.20
C GLU A 436 18.22 36.75 10.94
N ASP A 437 18.68 35.79 10.12
CA ASP A 437 19.30 36.04 8.83
C ASP A 437 18.32 36.67 7.83
N ILE A 438 17.08 36.26 7.84
CA ILE A 438 16.00 36.78 6.97
C ILE A 438 15.57 38.18 7.43
N GLU A 439 15.48 38.44 8.75
CA GLU A 439 15.14 39.77 9.29
C GLU A 439 16.25 40.79 9.05
N ASN A 440 17.51 40.34 9.15
CA ASN A 440 18.68 41.18 8.92
C ASN A 440 18.99 41.37 7.44
N ALA A 441 18.41 40.60 6.54
CA ALA A 441 18.53 40.83 5.11
C ALA A 441 17.83 42.14 4.76
N GLU A 442 18.63 43.13 4.38
CA GLU A 442 18.12 44.45 3.99
C GLU A 442 17.13 44.29 2.83
N ASP A 443 15.97 44.96 2.95
CA ASP A 443 14.99 45.13 1.87
C ASP A 443 15.57 46.11 0.83
N GLU A 444 16.79 45.84 0.35
CA GLU A 444 17.33 46.59 -0.77
C GLU A 444 16.44 46.35 -1.97
N ALA A 445 15.91 47.41 -2.53
CA ALA A 445 15.27 47.39 -3.82
C ALA A 445 16.18 46.65 -4.80
N PRO A 446 15.64 45.76 -5.68
CA PRO A 446 16.44 45.08 -6.67
C PRO A 446 17.31 46.11 -7.38
N PRO A 447 18.62 45.81 -7.67
CA PRO A 447 19.45 46.72 -8.39
C PRO A 447 18.73 47.13 -9.66
N GLY A 448 18.31 48.39 -9.71
CA GLY A 448 17.55 48.90 -10.85
C GLY A 448 18.38 48.62 -12.11
N ILE A 449 17.69 48.24 -13.18
CA ILE A 449 18.28 48.26 -14.52
C ILE A 449 18.85 49.64 -14.65
N GLY A 450 20.20 49.73 -14.61
CA GLY A 450 20.91 51.01 -14.63
C GLY A 450 20.36 51.83 -15.78
N GLU A 451 19.85 53.03 -15.46
CA GLU A 451 19.60 54.04 -16.48
C GLU A 451 20.89 54.15 -17.30
N PRO A 452 20.82 54.14 -18.64
CA PRO A 452 22.02 54.34 -19.44
C PRO A 452 22.61 55.70 -19.06
N ASP A 453 23.85 55.71 -18.58
CA ASP A 453 24.65 56.93 -18.38
C ASP A 453 24.75 57.67 -19.71
N ASP A 454 23.83 58.59 -19.95
CA ASP A 454 23.90 59.61 -21.00
C ASP A 454 24.75 60.78 -20.49
N GLU A 455 26.05 60.57 -20.38
CA GLU A 455 27.05 61.70 -20.44
C GLU A 455 27.92 61.51 -21.68
N PRO A 456 27.85 62.47 -22.59
CA PRO A 456 28.76 62.50 -23.77
C PRO A 456 30.15 62.90 -23.34
N GLN A 457 31.09 61.99 -23.28
CA GLN A 457 32.52 62.31 -23.18
C GLN A 457 33.03 62.81 -24.54
N GLU A 458 33.44 64.09 -24.57
CA GLU A 458 34.16 64.70 -25.66
C GLU A 458 35.48 63.98 -26.02
N PRO A 459 35.89 63.92 -27.30
CA PRO A 459 37.03 63.17 -27.73
C PRO A 459 38.31 64.02 -27.56
N SER A 460 39.17 63.65 -26.64
CA SER A 460 40.59 64.19 -26.66
C SER A 460 41.42 63.36 -27.64
N GLY A 461 41.94 64.07 -28.62
CA GLY A 461 42.75 63.55 -29.72
C GLY A 461 44.17 63.11 -29.33
N GLY A 462 44.75 62.34 -30.21
CA GLY A 462 46.17 62.00 -30.16
C GLY A 462 46.57 60.75 -30.92
N ASN A 463 46.64 60.87 -32.20
CA ASN A 463 47.55 60.36 -33.25
C ASN A 463 48.21 58.94 -33.19
N PRO A 464 48.58 58.45 -34.36
CA PRO A 464 48.62 57.06 -34.73
C PRO A 464 50.01 56.47 -34.91
N VAL A 465 50.17 55.14 -34.81
CA VAL A 465 51.35 54.49 -35.46
C VAL A 465 50.92 53.05 -35.91
N SER A 466 50.86 52.97 -37.21
CA SER A 466 51.31 51.95 -38.16
C SER A 466 51.40 50.47 -37.87
N ASN A 467 50.70 49.75 -38.72
CA ASN A 467 51.15 48.68 -39.64
C ASN A 467 52.00 47.50 -39.12
N GLN A 468 51.52 46.32 -39.28
CA GLN A 468 51.98 45.37 -40.34
C GLN A 468 51.22 43.98 -40.22
N SER A 469 50.54 43.71 -41.24
CA SER A 469 50.36 42.50 -42.07
C SER A 469 51.17 41.25 -41.75
N THR A 470 50.46 40.09 -41.81
CA THR A 470 50.74 38.93 -42.62
C THR A 470 49.58 37.96 -42.37
N GLN A 471 48.74 37.69 -43.27
CA GLN A 471 48.61 36.71 -44.36
C GLN A 471 48.88 35.26 -43.97
N ASP A 472 47.86 34.50 -44.26
CA ASP A 472 47.70 33.15 -44.83
C ASP A 472 47.28 32.04 -43.86
N SER A 473 46.39 31.13 -44.10
CA SER A 473 45.71 30.65 -45.33
C SER A 473 44.64 29.61 -44.91
N ALA A 474 43.53 29.67 -45.56
CA ALA A 474 42.81 28.59 -46.24
C ALA A 474 42.29 27.32 -45.50
N GLY A 475 41.05 27.11 -45.70
CA GLY A 475 40.42 25.79 -46.00
C GLY A 475 39.43 25.31 -44.92
N GLY A 476 38.19 25.27 -45.14
CA GLY A 476 37.35 24.50 -45.98
C GLY A 476 36.06 24.12 -45.32
N ARG A 477 34.99 24.58 -45.83
CA ARG A 477 33.65 24.00 -46.02
C ARG A 477 33.12 22.88 -45.11
N GLY A 478 31.86 23.09 -44.65
CA GLY A 478 30.98 21.99 -44.32
C GLY A 478 29.65 22.41 -43.68
N HIS A 479 28.77 22.99 -44.49
CA HIS A 479 27.35 23.10 -44.16
C HIS A 479 26.72 21.73 -43.97
N ARG A 480 26.00 21.48 -42.93
CA ARG A 480 24.87 20.53 -42.94
C ARG A 480 23.69 21.09 -42.14
N LYS A 481 22.71 21.56 -42.87
CA LYS A 481 21.30 21.66 -42.46
C LYS A 481 20.77 20.29 -42.15
N TRP A 482 20.05 20.13 -41.06
CA TRP A 482 19.09 19.06 -40.88
C TRP A 482 17.71 19.64 -40.72
N SER A 483 16.88 19.34 -41.71
CA SER A 483 15.46 19.62 -41.79
C SER A 483 14.66 18.56 -41.04
N LEU A 484 13.60 19.02 -40.37
CA LEU A 484 12.47 18.20 -39.94
C LEU A 484 11.90 17.29 -41.05
N ARG A 485 11.58 16.07 -40.69
CA ARG A 485 10.49 15.36 -41.35
C ARG A 485 9.74 14.46 -40.37
N TRP A 486 8.47 14.70 -40.31
CA TRP A 486 7.37 13.94 -39.73
C TRP A 486 7.01 12.69 -40.57
N PHE A 487 6.27 11.78 -39.94
CA PHE A 487 5.52 10.60 -40.44
C PHE A 487 6.30 9.25 -40.43
N LYS A 488 5.84 8.26 -39.80
CA LYS A 488 4.53 7.55 -39.54
C LYS A 488 4.60 6.74 -38.27
#